data_d061ee190b6ef5c7a9d08b2b06a9b6d2
#
_entry.id   d061ee190b6ef5c7a9d08b2b06a9b6d2
#
_cell.length_a   1.000
_cell.length_b   1.000
_cell.length_c   1.000
_cell.angle_alpha   90.00
_cell.angle_beta   90.00
_cell.angle_gamma   90.00
#
_symmetry.space_group_name_H-M   'P 1'
#
loop_
_entity.id
_entity.type
_entity.pdbx_description
1 polymer ?
#
loop_
_entity_poly.entity_id
_entity_poly.type
_entity_poly.pdbx_seq_one_letter_code
_entity_poly.pdbx_strand_id
1 'polypeptide(L)'
;XXXQAAVAAGARVERALEILGDEVPEHLRYAGVLRLEHKQASLDELGRMAEPPMTKDAIAGRIRRLLAMADKKAGDMGIPGTESSVPVDELEQ
;
A
#
# COMPACT_ATOMS: atom_id res chain seq x y z
N UNK A 1 -13.59 12.77 -2.58
CA UNK A 1 -12.77 12.37 -2.79
C UNK A 1 -12.14 11.29 -2.11
N UNK A 2 -12.53 11.21 -1.39
CA UNK A 2 -12.14 10.28 -0.58
C UNK A 2 -12.03 8.98 -1.15
N UNK A 3 -12.85 8.77 -1.71
CA UNK A 3 -12.96 7.54 -2.33
C UNK A 3 -11.86 7.29 -3.28
N GLN A 4 -11.55 8.22 -3.90
CA GLN A 4 -10.53 8.03 -4.93
C GLN A 4 -9.16 7.83 -4.30
N ALA A 5 -8.94 8.52 -3.21
CA ALA A 5 -7.65 8.35 -2.54
C ALA A 5 -7.46 6.92 -2.04
N ALA A 6 -8.52 6.35 -1.51
CA ALA A 6 -8.44 4.97 -1.01
C ALA A 6 -8.21 3.99 -2.15
N VAL A 7 -8.87 4.22 -3.29
CA VAL A 7 -8.69 3.35 -4.45
C VAL A 7 -7.26 3.46 -4.97
N ALA A 8 -6.72 4.67 -5.01
CA ALA A 8 -5.35 4.86 -5.48
C ALA A 8 -4.35 4.16 -4.54
N ALA A 9 -4.57 4.27 -3.24
CA ALA A 9 -3.68 3.59 -2.29
C ALA A 9 -3.75 2.08 -2.46
N GLY A 10 -4.95 1.55 -2.68
CA GLY A 10 -5.10 0.13 -2.91
C GLY A 10 -4.37 -0.33 -4.16
N ALA A 11 -4.48 0.44 -5.24
CA ALA A 11 -3.81 0.08 -6.48
C ALA A 11 -2.29 0.06 -6.30
N ARG A 12 -1.75 1.04 -5.57
CA ARG A 12 -0.32 1.07 -5.32
C ARG A 12 0.12 -0.12 -4.47
N VAL A 13 -0.67 -0.47 -3.45
CA VAL A 13 -0.33 -1.60 -2.61
C VAL A 13 -0.35 -2.90 -3.42
N GLU A 14 -1.35 -3.08 -4.27
CA GLU A 14 -1.41 -4.26 -5.11
C GLU A 14 -0.17 -4.37 -5.99
N ARG A 15 0.22 -3.26 -6.61
CA ARG A 15 1.42 -3.26 -7.44
C ARG A 15 2.65 -3.58 -6.60
N ALA A 16 2.72 -3.04 -5.39
CA ALA A 16 3.87 -3.29 -4.53
C ALA A 16 4.01 -4.78 -4.23
N LEU A 17 2.90 -5.43 -3.94
CA LEU A 17 2.96 -6.87 -3.65
C LEU A 17 3.36 -7.66 -4.89
N GLU A 18 2.95 -7.22 -6.07
CA GLU A 18 3.38 -7.87 -7.30
C GLU A 18 4.89 -7.74 -7.50
N ILE A 19 5.42 -6.53 -7.28
CA ILE A 19 6.84 -6.29 -7.49
C ILE A 19 7.67 -7.10 -6.51
N LEU A 20 7.30 -7.11 -5.25
CA LEU A 20 8.09 -7.76 -4.22
C LEU A 20 7.90 -9.27 -4.20
N GLY A 21 6.73 -9.74 -4.58
CA GLY A 21 6.47 -11.17 -4.56
C GLY A 21 6.69 -11.76 -3.18
N ASP A 22 7.52 -12.77 -3.10
CA ASP A 22 7.80 -13.46 -1.84
C ASP A 22 8.78 -12.70 -0.96
N GLU A 23 9.37 -11.64 -1.45
CA GLU A 23 10.41 -10.94 -0.71
C GLU A 23 9.86 -9.96 0.32
N VAL A 24 8.57 -9.73 0.30
CA VAL A 24 7.97 -8.76 1.23
C VAL A 24 7.95 -9.34 2.64
N PRO A 25 8.40 -8.55 3.66
CA PRO A 25 8.32 -9.02 5.04
C PRO A 25 6.87 -9.27 5.43
N GLU A 26 6.67 -10.26 6.30
CA GLU A 26 5.32 -10.68 6.65
C GLU A 26 4.51 -9.54 7.26
N HIS A 27 5.12 -8.74 8.13
CA HIS A 27 4.35 -7.67 8.78
C HIS A 27 3.93 -6.59 7.79
N LEU A 28 4.70 -6.39 6.72
CA LEU A 28 4.30 -5.45 5.69
C LEU A 28 3.26 -6.04 4.76
N ARG A 29 3.39 -7.32 4.45
CA ARG A 29 2.39 -8.01 3.64
C ARG A 29 1.03 -7.96 4.33
N TYR A 30 1.02 -8.19 5.64
CA TYR A 30 -0.24 -8.17 6.38
C TYR A 30 -0.92 -6.80 6.26
N ALA A 31 -0.16 -5.73 6.43
CA ALA A 31 -0.73 -4.39 6.32
C ALA A 31 -1.25 -4.15 4.90
N GLY A 32 -0.53 -4.59 3.90
CA GLY A 32 -0.96 -4.42 2.53
C GLY A 32 -2.23 -5.20 2.22
N VAL A 33 -2.30 -6.45 2.66
CA VAL A 33 -3.49 -7.26 2.44
C VAL A 33 -4.69 -6.64 3.13
N LEU A 34 -4.50 -6.13 4.34
CA LEU A 34 -5.58 -5.49 5.05
C LEU A 34 -6.13 -4.30 4.26
N ARG A 35 -5.23 -3.48 3.69
CA ARG A 35 -5.67 -2.35 2.87
C ARG A 35 -6.45 -2.83 1.63
N LEU A 36 -6.00 -3.91 1.01
CA LEU A 36 -6.68 -4.42 -0.17
C LEU A 36 -8.04 -5.02 0.13
N GLU A 37 -8.17 -5.66 1.28
CA GLU A 37 -9.45 -6.24 1.67
C GLU A 37 -10.45 -5.18 2.09
N HIS A 38 -9.97 -4.02 2.52
CA HIS A 38 -10.82 -2.95 3.02
C HIS A 38 -10.42 -1.64 2.37
N LYS A 39 -10.63 -1.56 1.08
CA LYS A 39 -10.08 -0.45 0.29
C LYS A 39 -10.63 0.90 0.70
N GLN A 40 -11.82 0.96 1.24
CA GLN A 40 -12.42 2.23 1.60
C GLN A 40 -12.31 2.55 3.09
N ALA A 41 -11.68 1.68 3.85
CA ALA A 41 -11.51 1.93 5.29
C ALA A 41 -10.47 3.00 5.51
N SER A 42 -10.66 3.79 6.55
CA SER A 42 -9.65 4.75 6.95
C SER A 42 -8.47 4.03 7.59
N LEU A 43 -7.34 4.73 7.72
CA LEU A 43 -6.19 4.12 8.38
C LEU A 43 -6.51 3.78 9.82
N ASP A 44 -7.29 4.61 10.49
CA ASP A 44 -7.69 4.34 11.86
C ASP A 44 -8.48 3.03 11.93
N GLU A 45 -9.40 2.84 10.99
CA GLU A 45 -10.18 1.62 10.93
C GLU A 45 -9.30 0.41 10.65
N LEU A 46 -8.35 0.55 9.74
CA LEU A 46 -7.44 -0.56 9.45
C LEU A 46 -6.65 -0.95 10.68
N GLY A 47 -6.19 0.02 11.45
CA GLY A 47 -5.46 -0.28 12.67
C GLY A 47 -6.31 -1.06 13.65
N ARG A 48 -7.57 -0.69 13.78
CA ARG A 48 -8.47 -1.39 14.69
C ARG A 48 -8.74 -2.82 14.24
N MET A 49 -8.77 -3.06 12.94
CA MET A 49 -9.01 -4.40 12.42
C MET A 49 -7.82 -5.32 12.54
N ALA A 50 -6.63 -4.76 12.70
CA ALA A 50 -5.41 -5.57 12.76
C ALA A 50 -5.39 -6.41 14.03
N GLU A 51 -4.69 -7.53 13.98
CA GLU A 51 -4.55 -8.41 15.13
C GLU A 51 -3.07 -8.66 15.38
N PRO A 52 -2.53 -8.10 16.46
CA PRO A 52 -3.21 -7.24 17.43
C PRO A 52 -3.48 -5.86 16.85
N PRO A 53 -4.42 -5.12 17.42
CA PRO A 53 -4.75 -3.79 16.90
C PRO A 53 -3.54 -2.87 16.88
N MET A 54 -3.51 -2.02 15.87
CA MET A 54 -2.42 -1.07 15.69
C MET A 54 -2.97 0.34 15.65
N THR A 55 -2.10 1.30 15.98
CA THR A 55 -2.47 2.69 15.82
C THR A 55 -2.52 3.06 14.34
N LYS A 56 -3.19 4.16 14.07
CA LYS A 56 -3.25 4.69 12.72
C LYS A 56 -1.83 4.93 12.16
N ASP A 57 -0.97 5.51 12.98
CA ASP A 57 0.40 5.80 12.53
C ASP A 57 1.18 4.52 12.26
N ALA A 58 0.96 3.50 13.05
CA ALA A 58 1.68 2.24 12.86
C ALA A 58 1.29 1.58 11.54
N ILE A 59 -0.01 1.50 11.25
CA ILE A 59 -0.45 0.87 10.03
C ILE A 59 -0.03 1.71 8.82
N ALA A 60 -0.10 3.04 8.94
CA ALA A 60 0.31 3.91 7.85
C ALA A 60 1.81 3.76 7.57
N GLY A 61 2.60 3.63 8.63
CA GLY A 61 4.04 3.46 8.44
C GLY A 61 4.39 2.17 7.74
N ARG A 62 3.66 1.09 8.06
CA ARG A 62 3.90 -0.18 7.39
C ARG A 62 3.54 -0.13 5.92
N ILE A 63 2.43 0.51 5.59
CA ILE A 63 2.04 0.64 4.20
C ILE A 63 3.07 1.49 3.44
N ARG A 64 3.50 2.60 4.04
CA ARG A 64 4.50 3.45 3.41
C ARG A 64 5.80 2.70 3.16
N ARG A 65 6.23 1.91 4.14
CA ARG A 65 7.46 1.14 3.97
C ARG A 65 7.31 0.10 2.87
N LEU A 66 6.14 -0.55 2.80
CA LEU A 66 5.88 -1.51 1.74
C LEU A 66 6.03 -0.87 0.37
N LEU A 67 5.42 0.31 0.19
CA LEU A 67 5.50 0.99 -1.09
C LEU A 67 6.93 1.43 -1.41
N ALA A 68 7.65 1.89 -0.40
CA ALA A 68 9.04 2.32 -0.63
C ALA A 68 9.92 1.15 -1.04
N MET A 69 9.75 0.01 -0.39
CA MET A 69 10.54 -1.17 -0.75
C MET A 69 10.24 -1.61 -2.18
N ALA A 70 8.95 -1.58 -2.55
CA ALA A 70 8.57 -1.98 -3.89
C ALA A 70 9.13 -1.02 -4.94
N ASP A 71 9.06 0.27 -4.66
CA ASP A 71 9.58 1.25 -5.61
C ASP A 71 11.08 1.12 -5.78
N LYS A 72 11.80 0.83 -4.69
CA LYS A 72 13.23 0.62 -4.79
C LYS A 72 13.54 -0.61 -5.64
N LYS A 73 12.83 -1.70 -5.41
CA LYS A 73 13.07 -2.90 -6.21
C LYS A 73 12.72 -2.66 -7.66
N ALA A 74 11.63 -1.96 -7.93
CA ALA A 74 11.26 -1.66 -9.30
C ALA A 74 12.35 -0.85 -9.99
N GLY A 75 12.93 0.11 -9.30
CA GLY A 75 14.03 0.87 -9.86
C GLY A 75 15.23 0.00 -10.16
N ASP A 76 15.54 -0.93 -9.26
CA ASP A 76 16.65 -1.86 -9.47
C ASP A 76 16.40 -2.76 -10.67
N MET A 77 15.15 -3.14 -10.90
CA MET A 77 14.79 -4.02 -12.01
C MET A 77 14.51 -3.28 -13.30
N GLY A 78 14.43 -1.95 -13.25
CA GLY A 78 14.13 -1.18 -14.44
C GLY A 78 12.70 -1.30 -14.90
N ILE A 79 11.77 -1.50 -13.97
CA ILE A 79 10.35 -1.62 -14.29
C ILE A 79 9.57 -0.50 -13.59
N PRO A 80 8.33 -0.24 -14.04
CA PRO A 80 7.54 0.80 -13.38
C PRO A 80 7.25 0.46 -11.92
N GLY A 81 7.29 1.46 -11.07
CA GLY A 81 7.02 1.28 -9.65
C GLY A 81 5.54 1.35 -9.33
N THR A 82 5.25 1.52 -8.03
CA THR A 82 3.86 1.52 -7.58
C THR A 82 3.08 2.71 -8.12
N GLU A 83 3.78 3.79 -8.41
CA GLU A 83 3.11 4.99 -8.93
C GLU A 83 2.46 4.76 -10.27
N SER A 84 2.93 3.79 -11.04
CA SER A 84 2.38 3.52 -12.35
C SER A 84 0.96 2.97 -12.28
N SER A 85 0.54 2.49 -11.11
CA SER A 85 -0.81 1.95 -10.93
C SER A 85 -1.83 3.04 -10.62
N VAL A 86 -1.37 4.27 -10.40
CA VAL A 86 -2.26 5.37 -10.05
C VAL A 86 -2.66 6.10 -11.33
N PRO A 87 -3.95 6.35 -11.54
CA PRO A 87 -4.35 7.09 -12.75
C PRO A 87 -3.67 8.44 -12.84
N VAL A 88 -3.41 8.86 -14.08
CA VAL A 88 -2.73 10.13 -14.31
C VAL A 88 -3.47 11.29 -13.65
N ASP A 89 -4.79 11.28 -13.73
CA ASP A 89 -5.58 12.34 -13.12
C ASP A 89 -5.30 12.48 -11.64
N GLU A 90 -5.08 11.36 -10.97
CA GLU A 90 -4.80 11.38 -9.54
C GLU A 90 -3.42 11.96 -9.26
N LEU A 91 -2.47 11.67 -10.14
CA LEU A 91 -1.11 12.16 -9.95
C LEU A 91 -1.03 13.67 -10.11
N GLU A 92 -1.92 14.25 -10.88
CA GLU A 92 -1.90 15.69 -11.13
C GLU A 92 -2.58 16.47 -10.02
N GLN A 93 -3.19 15.85 -9.07
CA GLN A 93 -3.80 16.53 -7.94
C GLN A 93 -2.76 16.96 -6.90
#